data_e6cc3261efc2e7ef8c68aa25bbbfc3ee
#
_entry.id   e6cc3261efc2e7ef8c68aa25bbbfc3ee
#
_cell.length_a   1.000
_cell.length_b   1.000
_cell.length_c   1.000
_cell.angle_alpha   90.00
_cell.angle_beta   90.00
_cell.angle_gamma   90.00
#
_symmetry.space_group_name_H-M   'P 1'
#
loop_
_entity.id
_entity.type
_entity.pdbx_description
1 polymer ?
#
loop_
_entity_poly.entity_id
_entity_poly.type
_entity_poly.pdbx_seq_one_letter_code
_entity_poly.pdbx_strand_id
1 'polypeptide(L)'
;MLWEILVPRKWNNGRPVRTRHHRVFDAKVRDICGGLTIHPPTIKGEWISTEGTLYIDSTIPVRVSCTREQIEQIMDFTAKHYKQKAVLAYKVSDEVIVKNYPEN
;
A
#
# COMPACT_ATOMS: atom_id res chain seq x y z
N MET A 1 -3.26 -9.77 -11.42
CA MET A 1 -3.00 -8.36 -11.68
C MET A 1 -1.97 -7.82 -10.70
N LEU A 2 -1.13 -6.92 -11.14
CA LEU A 2 -0.17 -6.25 -10.27
C LEU A 2 -0.69 -4.86 -9.92
N TRP A 3 -0.80 -4.59 -8.63
CA TRP A 3 -1.24 -3.31 -8.08
C TRP A 3 -0.13 -2.65 -7.30
N GLU A 4 -0.13 -1.33 -7.29
CA GLU A 4 0.73 -0.56 -6.39
C GLU A 4 -0.17 0.27 -5.48
N ILE A 5 0.07 0.17 -4.17
CA ILE A 5 -0.61 0.95 -3.16
C ILE A 5 0.40 1.85 -2.45
N LEU A 6 0.01 3.09 -2.18
CA LEU A 6 0.87 4.06 -1.52
C LEU A 6 0.57 4.06 -0.03
N VAL A 7 1.57 3.67 0.77
CA VAL A 7 1.46 3.53 2.22
C VAL A 7 2.11 4.74 2.89
N PRO A 8 1.48 5.38 3.88
CA PRO A 8 2.04 6.57 4.50
C PRO A 8 3.27 6.26 5.34
N ARG A 9 4.28 7.13 5.28
CA ARG A 9 5.45 7.10 6.16
C ARG A 9 5.20 7.79 7.48
N LYS A 10 4.25 8.72 7.50
CA LYS A 10 3.97 9.56 8.67
C LYS A 10 2.49 9.51 9.01
N TRP A 11 2.20 9.62 10.29
CA TRP A 11 0.85 9.86 10.77
C TRP A 11 0.39 11.27 10.36
N ASN A 12 -0.92 11.53 10.47
CA ASN A 12 -1.49 12.84 10.13
C ASN A 12 -0.90 13.99 10.95
N ASN A 13 -0.36 13.70 12.14
CA ASN A 13 0.29 14.69 12.99
C ASN A 13 1.77 14.94 12.61
N GLY A 14 2.26 14.32 11.54
CA GLY A 14 3.63 14.48 11.05
C GLY A 14 4.66 13.56 11.72
N ARG A 15 4.28 12.79 12.72
CA ARG A 15 5.19 11.84 13.37
C ARG A 15 5.43 10.63 12.48
N PRO A 16 6.67 10.10 12.44
CA PRO A 16 6.95 8.89 11.66
C PRO A 16 6.12 7.70 12.13
N VAL A 17 5.63 6.92 11.17
CA VAL A 17 5.04 5.63 11.45
C VAL A 17 6.16 4.65 11.77
N ARG A 18 6.12 4.07 12.98
CA ARG A 18 7.15 3.13 13.40
C ARG A 18 7.02 1.79 12.68
N THR A 19 8.14 1.10 12.54
CA THR A 19 8.24 -0.19 11.83
C THR A 19 7.20 -1.20 12.31
N ARG A 20 6.87 -1.22 13.60
CA ARG A 20 5.87 -2.17 14.15
C ARG A 20 4.52 -2.05 13.45
N HIS A 21 4.11 -0.84 13.07
CA HIS A 21 2.84 -0.61 12.37
C HIS A 21 2.90 -1.10 10.93
N HIS A 22 4.05 -0.91 10.27
CA HIS A 22 4.26 -1.43 8.92
C HIS A 22 4.30 -2.97 8.92
N ARG A 23 4.84 -3.58 9.97
CA ARG A 23 4.83 -5.04 10.10
C ARG A 23 3.41 -5.60 10.20
N VAL A 24 2.52 -4.90 10.89
CA VAL A 24 1.10 -5.29 10.98
C VAL A 24 0.45 -5.21 9.60
N PHE A 25 0.71 -4.12 8.86
CA PHE A 25 0.25 -3.96 7.48
C PHE A 25 0.78 -5.08 6.58
N ASP A 26 2.08 -5.35 6.62
CA ASP A 26 2.72 -6.38 5.81
C ASP A 26 2.12 -7.76 6.08
N ALA A 27 1.89 -8.07 7.36
CA ALA A 27 1.28 -9.35 7.76
C ALA A 27 -0.14 -9.49 7.21
N LYS A 28 -0.92 -8.41 7.24
CA LYS A 28 -2.28 -8.40 6.70
C LYS A 28 -2.29 -8.60 5.19
N VAL A 29 -1.39 -7.94 4.48
CA VAL A 29 -1.27 -8.10 3.02
C VAL A 29 -0.88 -9.53 2.67
N ARG A 30 0.09 -10.10 3.38
CA ARG A 30 0.46 -11.52 3.17
C ARG A 30 -0.68 -12.46 3.44
N ASP A 31 -1.50 -12.17 4.43
CA ASP A 31 -2.69 -12.97 4.78
C ASP A 31 -3.73 -12.93 3.65
N ILE A 32 -3.92 -11.77 3.03
CA ILE A 32 -4.90 -11.59 1.94
C ILE A 32 -4.37 -12.14 0.61
N CYS A 33 -3.11 -11.85 0.26
CA CYS A 33 -2.55 -12.05 -1.09
C CYS A 33 -1.34 -12.98 -1.14
N GLY A 34 -0.75 -13.33 -0.02
CA GLY A 34 0.43 -14.20 0.03
C GLY A 34 1.77 -13.49 -0.10
N GLY A 35 1.82 -12.21 -0.45
CA GLY A 35 3.10 -11.51 -0.55
C GLY A 35 2.97 -10.05 -0.95
N LEU A 36 4.08 -9.34 -0.82
CA LEU A 36 4.19 -7.92 -1.22
C LEU A 36 5.65 -7.59 -1.54
N THR A 37 5.84 -6.51 -2.30
CA THR A 37 7.15 -5.95 -2.59
C THR A 37 7.15 -4.47 -2.22
N ILE A 38 8.13 -4.07 -1.42
CA ILE A 38 8.29 -2.68 -0.99
C ILE A 38 9.34 -2.01 -1.85
N HIS A 39 9.02 -0.86 -2.40
CA HIS A 39 9.91 -0.09 -3.26
C HIS A 39 10.46 1.13 -2.53
N PRO A 40 11.73 1.15 -2.11
CA PRO A 40 12.42 2.40 -1.85
C PRO A 40 12.86 3.02 -3.19
N PRO A 41 12.96 4.34 -3.33
CA PRO A 41 12.70 5.36 -2.33
C PRO A 41 11.23 5.71 -2.18
N THR A 42 10.95 6.48 -1.14
CA THR A 42 9.64 7.06 -0.90
C THR A 42 9.26 8.02 -2.02
N ILE A 43 8.00 8.00 -2.44
CA ILE A 43 7.47 9.01 -3.36
C ILE A 43 6.60 10.01 -2.60
N LYS A 44 6.63 11.27 -3.09
CA LYS A 44 5.83 12.37 -2.56
C LYS A 44 4.59 12.53 -3.42
N GLY A 45 3.43 12.56 -2.77
CA GLY A 45 2.16 12.85 -3.42
C GLY A 45 1.54 14.13 -2.89
N GLU A 46 0.72 14.76 -3.72
CA GLU A 46 -0.07 15.93 -3.33
C GLU A 46 -1.52 15.71 -3.75
N TRP A 47 -2.45 16.08 -2.90
CA TRP A 47 -3.86 15.97 -3.23
C TRP A 47 -4.70 16.96 -2.44
N ILE A 48 -5.85 17.30 -2.99
CA ILE A 48 -6.79 18.25 -2.36
C ILE A 48 -8.02 17.46 -1.94
N SER A 49 -8.40 17.59 -0.65
CA SER A 49 -9.59 16.94 -0.11
C SER A 49 -10.87 17.59 -0.65
N THR A 50 -12.01 16.93 -0.41
CA THR A 50 -13.32 17.47 -0.78
C THR A 50 -13.63 18.80 -0.06
N GLU A 51 -13.00 19.06 1.07
CA GLU A 51 -13.09 20.33 1.79
C GLU A 51 -12.15 21.42 1.28
N GLY A 52 -11.36 21.12 0.26
CA GLY A 52 -10.43 22.07 -0.35
C GLY A 52 -9.07 22.18 0.35
N THR A 53 -8.74 21.28 1.27
CA THR A 53 -7.44 21.26 1.96
C THR A 53 -6.41 20.53 1.13
N LEU A 54 -5.25 21.18 0.91
CA LEU A 54 -4.11 20.54 0.25
C LEU A 54 -3.37 19.65 1.24
N TYR A 55 -3.15 18.39 0.85
CA TYR A 55 -2.33 17.44 1.59
C TYR A 55 -1.10 17.09 0.79
N ILE A 56 0.04 17.03 1.48
CA ILE A 56 1.32 16.61 0.91
C ILE A 56 1.75 15.37 1.66
N ASP A 57 1.78 14.24 0.94
CA ASP A 57 2.08 12.95 1.52
C ASP A 57 3.46 12.44 1.14
N SER A 58 4.16 11.90 2.12
CA SER A 58 5.35 11.09 1.92
C SER A 58 4.93 9.64 2.05
N THR A 59 5.09 8.87 0.98
CA THR A 59 4.56 7.51 0.92
C THR A 59 5.61 6.48 0.53
N ILE A 60 5.32 5.23 0.88
CA ILE A 60 6.10 4.06 0.49
C ILE A 60 5.28 3.31 -0.56
N PRO A 61 5.79 3.10 -1.79
CA PRO A 61 5.09 2.29 -2.77
C PRO A 61 5.23 0.81 -2.44
N VAL A 62 4.10 0.10 -2.41
CA VAL A 62 4.06 -1.33 -2.14
C VAL A 62 3.35 -2.00 -3.31
N ARG A 63 3.99 -2.96 -3.95
CA ARG A 63 3.41 -3.73 -5.05
C ARG A 63 2.89 -5.06 -4.57
N VAL A 64 1.69 -5.40 -5.04
CA VAL A 64 0.98 -6.59 -4.62
C VAL A 64 0.36 -7.26 -5.85
N SER A 65 0.62 -8.55 -6.02
CA SER A 65 -0.08 -9.34 -7.02
C SER A 65 -1.38 -9.86 -6.40
N CYS A 66 -2.52 -9.37 -6.88
CA CYS A 66 -3.80 -9.76 -6.32
C CYS A 66 -4.96 -9.40 -7.25
N THR A 67 -6.17 -9.82 -6.87
CA THR A 67 -7.41 -9.48 -7.57
C THR A 67 -7.87 -8.07 -7.21
N ARG A 68 -8.84 -7.56 -7.95
CA ARG A 68 -9.48 -6.28 -7.66
C ARG A 68 -10.12 -6.28 -6.26
N GLU A 69 -10.79 -7.37 -5.90
CA GLU A 69 -11.44 -7.48 -4.59
C GLU A 69 -10.42 -7.48 -3.46
N GLN A 70 -9.28 -8.13 -3.68
CA GLN A 70 -8.21 -8.18 -2.69
C GLN A 70 -7.56 -6.82 -2.49
N ILE A 71 -7.28 -6.08 -3.57
CA ILE A 71 -6.69 -4.74 -3.42
C ILE A 71 -7.66 -3.79 -2.70
N GLU A 72 -8.95 -3.91 -2.93
CA GLU A 72 -9.94 -3.11 -2.21
C GLU A 72 -9.96 -3.43 -0.72
N GLN A 73 -9.85 -4.71 -0.34
CA GLN A 73 -9.71 -5.13 1.06
C GLN A 73 -8.45 -4.53 1.69
N ILE A 74 -7.35 -4.54 0.96
CA ILE A 74 -6.09 -3.95 1.43
C ILE A 74 -6.24 -2.44 1.61
N MET A 75 -6.90 -1.76 0.68
CA MET A 75 -7.15 -0.31 0.77
C MET A 75 -8.01 0.03 2.00
N ASP A 76 -9.06 -0.74 2.26
CA ASP A 76 -9.91 -0.55 3.44
C ASP A 76 -9.11 -0.74 4.73
N PHE A 77 -8.29 -1.77 4.80
CA PHE A 77 -7.41 -2.00 5.94
C PHE A 77 -6.40 -0.86 6.11
N THR A 78 -5.80 -0.41 5.01
CA THR A 78 -4.81 0.66 5.01
C THR A 78 -5.41 1.96 5.58
N ALA A 79 -6.60 2.32 5.12
CA ALA A 79 -7.29 3.51 5.59
C ALA A 79 -7.52 3.48 7.11
N LYS A 80 -7.98 2.35 7.63
CA LYS A 80 -8.22 2.19 9.07
C LYS A 80 -6.93 2.16 9.87
N HIS A 81 -5.98 1.35 9.42
CA HIS A 81 -4.73 1.11 10.16
C HIS A 81 -3.88 2.37 10.29
N TYR A 82 -3.76 3.12 9.20
CA TYR A 82 -2.97 4.35 9.18
C TYR A 82 -3.81 5.61 9.41
N LYS A 83 -5.11 5.48 9.66
CA LYS A 83 -6.03 6.60 9.92
C LYS A 83 -6.05 7.60 8.77
N GLN A 84 -6.16 7.07 7.55
CA GLN A 84 -6.14 7.86 6.33
C GLN A 84 -7.56 8.09 5.81
N LYS A 85 -7.84 9.31 5.33
CA LYS A 85 -9.11 9.66 4.68
C LYS A 85 -9.18 9.17 3.25
N ALA A 86 -8.03 9.00 2.60
CA ALA A 86 -7.93 8.53 1.24
C ALA A 86 -6.72 7.61 1.09
N VAL A 87 -6.87 6.59 0.27
CA VAL A 87 -5.80 5.65 -0.07
C VAL A 87 -5.76 5.55 -1.58
N LEU A 88 -4.58 5.69 -2.16
CA LEU A 88 -4.39 5.56 -3.60
C LEU A 88 -3.78 4.20 -3.92
N ALA A 89 -4.42 3.49 -4.82
CA ALA A 89 -3.86 2.31 -5.45
C ALA A 89 -4.15 2.37 -6.94
N TYR A 90 -3.26 1.82 -7.74
CA TYR A 90 -3.45 1.76 -9.18
C TYR A 90 -2.87 0.46 -9.74
N LYS A 91 -3.44 0.04 -10.86
CA LYS A 91 -3.01 -1.18 -11.52
C LYS A 91 -1.76 -0.89 -12.35
N VAL A 92 -0.72 -1.66 -12.10
CA VAL A 92 0.56 -1.57 -12.81
C VAL A 92 0.54 -2.47 -14.04
N SER A 93 -0.03 -3.67 -13.91
CA SER A 93 -0.09 -4.66 -14.98
C SER A 93 -1.30 -5.57 -14.82
N ASP A 94 -1.89 -5.98 -15.94
CA ASP A 94 -2.95 -6.99 -15.96
C ASP A 94 -2.43 -8.38 -15.70
N GLU A 95 -1.18 -8.63 -16.06
CA GLU A 95 -0.59 -9.97 -16.06
C GLU A 95 0.58 -10.04 -15.11
N VAL A 96 0.58 -11.11 -14.30
CA VAL A 96 1.71 -11.48 -13.43
C VAL A 96 1.95 -12.96 -13.65
N ILE A 97 3.21 -13.33 -13.88
CA ILE A 97 3.60 -14.72 -14.06
C ILE A 97 4.51 -15.12 -12.91
N VAL A 98 4.10 -16.15 -12.19
CA VAL A 98 4.93 -16.79 -11.15
C VAL A 98 5.08 -18.25 -11.53
N LYS A 99 6.31 -18.69 -11.66
CA LYS A 99 6.62 -20.10 -11.94
C LYS A 99 7.31 -20.70 -10.74
N ASN A 100 6.83 -21.85 -10.33
CA ASN A 100 7.47 -22.62 -9.27
C ASN A 100 8.32 -23.73 -9.89
N TYR A 101 9.52 -23.89 -9.37
CA TYR A 101 10.46 -24.90 -9.86
C TYR A 101 10.77 -25.88 -8.74
N PRO A 102 10.98 -27.16 -9.08
CA PRO A 102 11.35 -28.13 -8.05
C PRO A 102 12.70 -27.79 -7.46
N GLU A 103 12.84 -28.02 -6.15
CA GLU A 103 14.13 -27.89 -5.48
C GLU A 103 15.05 -29.07 -5.87
N ASN A 104 16.35 -28.77 -5.99
CA ASN A 104 17.36 -29.79 -6.28
C ASN A 104 18.09 -30.20 -5.00
#